data_3de8162b3b4a9404a4a92c2da557385d
#
_entry.id   3de8162b3b4a9404a4a92c2da557385d
#
_cell.length_a   1.000
_cell.length_b   1.000
_cell.length_c   1.000
_cell.angle_alpha   90.00
_cell.angle_beta   90.00
_cell.angle_gamma   90.00
#
_symmetry.space_group_name_H-M   'P 1'
#
loop_
_entity.id
_entity.type
_entity.pdbx_description
1 polymer ?
#
loop_
_entity_poly.entity_id
_entity_poly.type
_entity_poly.pdbx_seq_one_letter_code
_entity_poly.pdbx_strand_id
1 'polypeptide(L)'
;SDIFEYAESDNVAEYLEEMDVKKAASILSKMETDALAEVLQKLDKAKKKLLIELLDPEVRHDIEMIASFDEDEIGSRMTTNCIIIREDLNVKQAMSSLIDQAAKNDNISTIFVVNAQQKFYGAIDLKNLIIARRDETLEDLTVTSYPYVYAEEPINECIEELKDYSEDSIPVLDNDNRLLGVITS
;
A
#
# COMPACT_ATOMS: atom_id res chain seq x y z
N SER A 1 -9.42 4.40 -16.97
CA SER A 1 -8.27 4.31 -16.04
C SER A 1 -7.54 2.98 -16.16
N ASP A 2 -8.25 1.87 -16.34
CA ASP A 2 -7.67 0.52 -16.41
C ASP A 2 -6.66 0.35 -17.56
N ILE A 3 -6.85 1.10 -18.65
CA ILE A 3 -5.92 1.07 -19.80
C ILE A 3 -4.53 1.53 -19.38
N PHE A 4 -4.41 2.53 -18.49
CA PHE A 4 -3.13 3.06 -18.04
C PHE A 4 -2.42 2.16 -17.03
N GLU A 5 -3.16 1.36 -16.27
CA GLU A 5 -2.59 0.43 -15.30
C GLU A 5 -1.87 -0.74 -15.98
N TYR A 6 -2.31 -1.14 -17.17
CA TYR A 6 -1.71 -2.23 -17.95
C TYR A 6 -0.67 -1.77 -18.97
N ALA A 7 -0.53 -0.46 -19.20
CA ALA A 7 0.47 0.09 -20.10
C ALA A 7 1.86 0.05 -19.46
N GLU A 8 2.89 -0.10 -20.28
CA GLU A 8 4.27 0.04 -19.79
C GLU A 8 4.48 1.47 -19.27
N SER A 9 5.17 1.61 -18.14
CA SER A 9 5.38 2.90 -17.47
C SER A 9 6.05 3.96 -18.36
N ASP A 10 6.92 3.54 -19.29
CA ASP A 10 7.54 4.45 -20.26
C ASP A 10 6.51 5.07 -21.20
N ASN A 11 5.58 4.28 -21.71
CA ASN A 11 4.53 4.76 -22.61
C ASN A 11 3.56 5.69 -21.90
N VAL A 12 3.22 5.38 -20.66
CA VAL A 12 2.37 6.24 -19.83
C VAL A 12 3.06 7.56 -19.54
N ALA A 13 4.34 7.54 -19.18
CA ALA A 13 5.12 8.76 -18.91
C ALA A 13 5.19 9.66 -20.15
N GLU A 14 5.48 9.10 -21.33
CA GLU A 14 5.51 9.83 -22.59
C GLU A 14 4.18 10.49 -22.90
N TYR A 15 3.08 9.77 -22.69
CA TYR A 15 1.73 10.26 -22.90
C TYR A 15 1.39 11.44 -21.98
N LEU A 16 1.79 11.32 -20.70
CA LEU A 16 1.54 12.35 -19.68
C LEU A 16 2.35 13.62 -19.91
N GLU A 17 3.55 13.52 -20.51
CA GLU A 17 4.37 14.69 -20.84
C GLU A 17 3.73 15.58 -21.91
N GLU A 18 2.97 15.00 -22.82
CA GLU A 18 2.27 15.72 -23.87
C GLU A 18 0.92 16.30 -23.43
N MET A 19 0.45 15.92 -22.25
CA MET A 19 -0.87 16.23 -21.74
C MET A 19 -0.84 17.49 -20.86
N ASP A 20 -1.99 18.17 -20.75
CA ASP A 20 -2.18 19.24 -19.77
C ASP A 20 -1.96 18.70 -18.33
N VAL A 21 -1.26 19.47 -17.50
CA VAL A 21 -0.83 19.08 -16.15
C VAL A 21 -2.03 18.67 -15.27
N LYS A 22 -3.13 19.41 -15.32
CA LYS A 22 -4.34 19.08 -14.54
C LYS A 22 -4.97 17.78 -14.96
N LYS A 23 -4.99 17.51 -16.25
CA LYS A 23 -5.54 16.28 -16.82
C LYS A 23 -4.67 15.08 -16.48
N ALA A 24 -3.35 15.26 -16.56
CA ALA A 24 -2.37 14.25 -16.15
C ALA A 24 -2.51 13.91 -14.66
N ALA A 25 -2.62 14.91 -13.79
CA ALA A 25 -2.80 14.70 -12.34
C ALA A 25 -4.10 13.93 -12.04
N SER A 26 -5.18 14.22 -12.75
CA SER A 26 -6.45 13.50 -12.59
C SER A 26 -6.33 12.02 -12.96
N ILE A 27 -5.58 11.69 -14.00
CA ILE A 27 -5.31 10.29 -14.39
C ILE A 27 -4.44 9.60 -13.33
N LEU A 28 -3.37 10.25 -12.92
CA LEU A 28 -2.42 9.70 -11.94
C LEU A 28 -3.08 9.41 -10.59
N SER A 29 -4.01 10.25 -10.15
CA SER A 29 -4.69 10.08 -8.86
C SER A 29 -5.55 8.81 -8.79
N LYS A 30 -5.83 8.16 -9.92
CA LYS A 30 -6.58 6.91 -10.01
C LYS A 30 -5.70 5.67 -10.09
N MET A 31 -4.39 5.84 -10.17
CA MET A 31 -3.42 4.73 -10.24
C MET A 31 -3.08 4.23 -8.83
N GLU A 32 -2.69 2.96 -8.74
CA GLU A 32 -2.10 2.43 -7.52
C GLU A 32 -0.75 3.09 -7.24
N THR A 33 -0.38 3.22 -5.96
CA THR A 33 0.81 3.97 -5.55
C THR A 33 2.11 3.45 -6.11
N ASP A 34 2.27 2.14 -6.24
CA ASP A 34 3.47 1.53 -6.82
C ASP A 34 3.62 1.87 -8.31
N ALA A 35 2.53 1.71 -9.09
CA ALA A 35 2.50 2.07 -10.51
C ALA A 35 2.69 3.58 -10.71
N LEU A 36 2.07 4.39 -9.86
CA LEU A 36 2.21 5.84 -9.87
C LEU A 36 3.65 6.28 -9.61
N ALA A 37 4.30 5.71 -8.60
CA ALA A 37 5.69 6.00 -8.28
C ALA A 37 6.62 5.68 -9.46
N GLU A 38 6.42 4.54 -10.11
CA GLU A 38 7.21 4.12 -11.27
C GLU A 38 7.05 5.09 -12.45
N VAL A 39 5.82 5.50 -12.75
CA VAL A 39 5.55 6.48 -13.82
C VAL A 39 6.20 7.83 -13.50
N LEU A 40 6.09 8.30 -12.28
CA LEU A 40 6.67 9.58 -11.88
C LEU A 40 8.20 9.61 -11.99
N GLN A 41 8.87 8.50 -11.72
CA GLN A 41 10.34 8.40 -11.87
C GLN A 41 10.79 8.61 -13.32
N LYS A 42 9.94 8.33 -14.30
CA LYS A 42 10.24 8.43 -15.73
C LYS A 42 9.90 9.78 -16.35
N LEU A 43 9.24 10.64 -15.57
CA LEU A 43 8.93 12.00 -16.01
C LEU A 43 10.10 12.94 -15.78
N ASP A 44 10.16 14.00 -16.59
CA ASP A 44 11.09 15.10 -16.39
C ASP A 44 10.83 15.78 -15.02
N LYS A 45 11.90 16.30 -14.38
CA LYS A 45 11.84 16.83 -13.02
C LYS A 45 10.81 17.96 -12.84
N ALA A 46 10.70 18.86 -13.80
CA ALA A 46 9.79 20.00 -13.72
C ALA A 46 8.34 19.54 -13.73
N LYS A 47 8.00 18.64 -14.64
CA LYS A 47 6.63 18.09 -14.76
C LYS A 47 6.28 17.20 -13.58
N LYS A 48 7.22 16.36 -13.13
CA LYS A 48 7.07 15.53 -11.93
C LYS A 48 6.70 16.38 -10.71
N LYS A 49 7.43 17.47 -10.48
CA LYS A 49 7.18 18.38 -9.35
C LYS A 49 5.77 18.99 -9.42
N LEU A 50 5.38 19.48 -10.59
CA LEU A 50 4.05 20.06 -10.82
C LEU A 50 2.94 19.05 -10.59
N LEU A 51 3.11 17.83 -11.08
CA LEU A 51 2.12 16.76 -10.93
C LEU A 51 1.97 16.33 -9.46
N ILE A 52 3.07 16.19 -8.73
CA ILE A 52 3.03 15.82 -7.31
C ILE A 52 2.29 16.89 -6.49
N GLU A 53 2.50 18.18 -6.78
CA GLU A 53 1.80 19.26 -6.10
C GLU A 53 0.29 19.25 -6.32
N LEU A 54 -0.19 18.68 -7.43
CA LEU A 54 -1.61 18.58 -7.77
C LEU A 54 -2.29 17.31 -7.24
N LEU A 55 -1.52 16.35 -6.73
CA LEU A 55 -2.07 15.14 -6.14
C LEU A 55 -2.70 15.44 -4.78
N ASP A 56 -3.67 14.60 -4.37
CA ASP A 56 -4.23 14.66 -3.02
C ASP A 56 -3.11 14.52 -1.98
N PRO A 57 -3.19 15.22 -0.83
CA PRO A 57 -2.14 15.18 0.20
C PRO A 57 -1.78 13.77 0.68
N GLU A 58 -2.76 12.87 0.82
CA GLU A 58 -2.50 11.47 1.21
C GLU A 58 -1.69 10.74 0.15
N VAL A 59 -2.07 10.88 -1.11
CA VAL A 59 -1.38 10.24 -2.24
C VAL A 59 0.04 10.79 -2.35
N ARG A 60 0.20 12.09 -2.21
CA ARG A 60 1.52 12.74 -2.24
C ARG A 60 2.42 12.23 -1.11
N HIS A 61 1.88 12.11 0.10
CA HIS A 61 2.61 11.57 1.25
C HIS A 61 3.10 10.14 0.98
N ASP A 62 2.24 9.29 0.47
CA ASP A 62 2.58 7.91 0.15
C ASP A 62 3.65 7.81 -0.95
N ILE A 63 3.53 8.63 -1.99
CA ILE A 63 4.49 8.69 -3.09
C ILE A 63 5.86 9.18 -2.60
N GLU A 64 5.90 10.21 -1.79
CA GLU A 64 7.15 10.73 -1.22
C GLU A 64 7.82 9.69 -0.32
N MET A 65 7.04 8.96 0.46
CA MET A 65 7.53 7.89 1.33
C MET A 65 8.14 6.75 0.50
N ILE A 66 7.45 6.27 -0.52
CA ILE A 66 7.96 5.20 -1.40
C ILE A 66 9.21 5.66 -2.15
N ALA A 67 9.22 6.90 -2.65
CA ALA A 67 10.36 7.47 -3.36
C ALA A 67 11.59 7.71 -2.47
N SER A 68 11.42 7.69 -1.14
CA SER A 68 12.53 7.84 -0.21
C SER A 68 13.43 6.60 -0.12
N PHE A 69 12.96 5.43 -0.61
CA PHE A 69 13.73 4.20 -0.62
C PHE A 69 14.52 4.05 -1.91
N ASP A 70 15.70 3.43 -1.82
CA ASP A 70 16.53 3.13 -2.98
C ASP A 70 15.88 2.05 -3.85
N GLU A 71 16.23 2.02 -5.13
CA GLU A 71 15.65 1.06 -6.10
C GLU A 71 15.90 -0.41 -5.73
N ASP A 72 16.98 -0.70 -5.01
CA ASP A 72 17.32 -2.05 -4.56
C ASP A 72 16.72 -2.41 -3.20
N GLU A 73 16.07 -1.46 -2.54
CA GLU A 73 15.36 -1.68 -1.28
C GLU A 73 13.90 -2.08 -1.53
N ILE A 74 13.37 -3.03 -0.75
CA ILE A 74 12.02 -3.56 -0.95
C ILE A 74 10.93 -2.50 -0.77
N GLY A 75 11.19 -1.49 0.05
CA GLY A 75 10.26 -0.36 0.25
C GLY A 75 9.92 0.39 -1.02
N SER A 76 10.81 0.39 -2.01
CA SER A 76 10.55 1.01 -3.32
C SER A 76 9.50 0.27 -4.15
N ARG A 77 9.16 -0.96 -3.78
CA ARG A 77 8.22 -1.84 -4.50
C ARG A 77 6.88 -2.00 -3.78
N MET A 78 6.68 -1.34 -2.63
CA MET A 78 5.43 -1.48 -1.88
C MET A 78 4.29 -0.67 -2.49
N THR A 79 3.07 -1.09 -2.17
CA THR A 79 1.84 -0.36 -2.44
C THR A 79 1.14 -0.02 -1.13
N THR A 80 0.36 1.05 -1.11
CA THR A 80 -0.52 1.38 0.02
C THR A 80 -1.94 0.85 -0.17
N ASN A 81 -2.19 0.08 -1.23
CA ASN A 81 -3.47 -0.60 -1.49
C ASN A 81 -3.65 -1.78 -0.54
N CYS A 82 -4.04 -1.49 0.68
CA CYS A 82 -4.30 -2.48 1.73
C CYS A 82 -5.23 -1.89 2.79
N ILE A 83 -5.82 -2.76 3.60
CA ILE A 83 -6.70 -2.37 4.69
C ILE A 83 -5.91 -2.42 6.01
N ILE A 84 -5.93 -1.33 6.76
CA ILE A 84 -5.24 -1.21 8.04
C ILE A 84 -6.26 -0.81 9.11
N ILE A 85 -6.33 -1.59 10.20
CA ILE A 85 -7.27 -1.39 11.31
C ILE A 85 -6.51 -1.37 12.63
N ARG A 86 -6.95 -0.55 13.56
CA ARG A 86 -6.37 -0.49 14.91
C ARG A 86 -6.88 -1.64 15.78
N GLU A 87 -5.99 -2.21 16.57
CA GLU A 87 -6.28 -3.34 17.46
C GLU A 87 -7.32 -3.02 18.54
N ASP A 88 -7.45 -1.75 18.95
CA ASP A 88 -8.33 -1.31 20.02
C ASP A 88 -9.81 -1.14 19.61
N LEU A 89 -10.12 -1.34 18.32
CA LEU A 89 -11.51 -1.31 17.84
C LEU A 89 -12.24 -2.60 18.19
N ASN A 90 -13.55 -2.51 18.38
CA ASN A 90 -14.40 -3.70 18.46
C ASN A 90 -14.72 -4.21 17.04
N VAL A 91 -15.34 -5.39 16.94
CA VAL A 91 -15.68 -6.01 15.65
C VAL A 91 -16.55 -5.10 14.78
N LYS A 92 -17.54 -4.44 15.36
CA LYS A 92 -18.42 -3.52 14.63
C LYS A 92 -17.65 -2.32 14.05
N GLN A 93 -16.80 -1.72 14.86
CA GLN A 93 -15.98 -0.58 14.46
C GLN A 93 -14.96 -1.00 13.39
N ALA A 94 -14.36 -2.17 13.54
CA ALA A 94 -13.44 -2.73 12.56
C ALA A 94 -14.11 -2.96 11.20
N MET A 95 -15.34 -3.50 11.21
CA MET A 95 -16.10 -3.72 9.98
C MET A 95 -16.46 -2.40 9.31
N SER A 96 -16.85 -1.39 10.08
CA SER A 96 -17.13 -0.05 9.55
C SER A 96 -15.88 0.57 8.89
N SER A 97 -14.73 0.46 9.53
CA SER A 97 -13.45 0.93 8.99
C SER A 97 -13.07 0.17 7.71
N LEU A 98 -13.27 -1.14 7.68
CA LEU A 98 -13.05 -1.96 6.49
C LEU A 98 -13.90 -1.47 5.31
N ILE A 99 -15.17 -1.25 5.53
CA ILE A 99 -16.10 -0.79 4.48
C ILE A 99 -15.65 0.57 3.92
N ASP A 100 -15.29 1.50 4.78
CA ASP A 100 -14.81 2.82 4.37
C ASP A 100 -13.52 2.71 3.54
N GLN A 101 -12.57 1.89 3.97
CA GLN A 101 -11.29 1.70 3.27
C GLN A 101 -11.46 0.93 1.96
N ALA A 102 -12.40 -0.02 1.90
CA ALA A 102 -12.66 -0.82 0.70
C ALA A 102 -13.18 0.03 -0.47
N ALA A 103 -13.72 1.22 -0.21
CA ALA A 103 -14.11 2.15 -1.27
C ALA A 103 -12.91 2.64 -2.10
N LYS A 104 -11.71 2.64 -1.52
CA LYS A 104 -10.46 3.13 -2.14
C LYS A 104 -9.43 2.03 -2.38
N ASN A 105 -9.60 0.87 -1.77
CA ASN A 105 -8.64 -0.23 -1.83
C ASN A 105 -9.36 -1.50 -2.22
N ASP A 106 -8.82 -2.25 -3.16
CA ASP A 106 -9.41 -3.51 -3.62
C ASP A 106 -8.68 -4.75 -3.09
N ASN A 107 -7.51 -4.59 -2.47
CA ASN A 107 -6.78 -5.65 -1.80
C ASN A 107 -7.31 -5.81 -0.36
N ILE A 108 -8.43 -6.50 -0.21
CA ILE A 108 -9.21 -6.56 1.04
C ILE A 108 -9.26 -7.94 1.70
N SER A 109 -8.68 -8.96 1.09
CA SER A 109 -8.77 -10.33 1.62
C SER A 109 -8.02 -10.53 2.94
N THR A 110 -6.97 -9.74 3.18
CA THR A 110 -6.23 -9.71 4.43
C THR A 110 -6.27 -8.31 5.02
N ILE A 111 -6.62 -8.22 6.30
CA ILE A 111 -6.72 -6.97 7.03
C ILE A 111 -5.54 -6.89 7.99
N PHE A 112 -4.74 -5.83 7.88
CA PHE A 112 -3.56 -5.65 8.74
C PHE A 112 -3.94 -4.85 9.98
N VAL A 113 -3.41 -5.30 11.12
CA VAL A 113 -3.77 -4.74 12.43
C VAL A 113 -2.55 -4.04 13.02
N VAL A 114 -2.75 -2.81 13.47
CA VAL A 114 -1.71 -1.98 14.09
C VAL A 114 -2.16 -1.49 15.46
N ASN A 115 -1.20 -1.11 16.29
CA ASN A 115 -1.48 -0.48 17.59
C ASN A 115 -1.63 1.05 17.45
N ALA A 116 -1.81 1.74 18.55
CA ALA A 116 -1.99 3.20 18.59
C ALA A 116 -0.80 3.99 18.02
N GLN A 117 0.40 3.40 17.99
CA GLN A 117 1.62 3.99 17.44
C GLN A 117 1.87 3.56 15.98
N GLN A 118 0.88 2.96 15.32
CA GLN A 118 0.96 2.42 13.95
C GLN A 118 1.92 1.24 13.82
N LYS A 119 2.33 0.61 14.90
CA LYS A 119 3.20 -0.56 14.88
C LYS A 119 2.41 -1.79 14.47
N PHE A 120 3.02 -2.61 13.61
CA PHE A 120 2.41 -3.85 13.11
C PHE A 120 2.19 -4.84 14.26
N TYR A 121 0.95 -5.32 14.38
CA TYR A 121 0.56 -6.31 15.38
C TYR A 121 0.30 -7.68 14.76
N GLY A 122 -0.39 -7.74 13.63
CA GLY A 122 -0.71 -8.98 12.96
C GLY A 122 -1.71 -8.78 11.83
N ALA A 123 -2.37 -9.85 11.42
CA ALA A 123 -3.31 -9.84 10.32
C ALA A 123 -4.57 -10.64 10.64
N ILE A 124 -5.69 -10.21 10.05
CA ILE A 124 -6.99 -10.91 10.14
C ILE A 124 -7.44 -11.25 8.73
N ASP A 125 -7.83 -12.50 8.51
CA ASP A 125 -8.49 -12.89 7.26
C ASP A 125 -9.88 -12.25 7.22
N LEU A 126 -10.23 -11.65 6.08
CA LEU A 126 -11.53 -11.00 5.86
C LEU A 126 -12.69 -11.92 6.25
N LYS A 127 -12.64 -13.19 5.87
CA LYS A 127 -13.66 -14.17 6.21
C LYS A 127 -13.90 -14.25 7.72
N ASN A 128 -12.81 -14.30 8.49
CA ASN A 128 -12.89 -14.40 9.95
C ASN A 128 -13.49 -13.15 10.59
N LEU A 129 -13.25 -11.98 10.01
CA LEU A 129 -13.88 -10.74 10.48
C LEU A 129 -15.37 -10.72 10.15
N ILE A 130 -15.75 -11.17 8.95
CA ILE A 130 -17.15 -11.22 8.52
C ILE A 130 -18.00 -12.13 9.41
N ILE A 131 -17.48 -13.30 9.79
CA ILE A 131 -18.21 -14.26 10.61
C ILE A 131 -18.06 -14.06 12.12
N ALA A 132 -17.25 -13.08 12.53
CA ALA A 132 -16.98 -12.83 13.94
C ALA A 132 -18.24 -12.42 14.69
N ARG A 133 -18.33 -12.89 15.95
CA ARG A 133 -19.40 -12.53 16.86
C ARG A 133 -19.10 -11.18 17.51
N ARG A 134 -20.15 -10.47 17.95
CA ARG A 134 -20.01 -9.15 18.57
C ARG A 134 -19.19 -9.14 19.86
N ASP A 135 -19.15 -10.26 20.57
CA ASP A 135 -18.43 -10.42 21.84
C ASP A 135 -16.97 -10.85 21.63
N GLU A 136 -16.58 -11.19 20.41
CA GLU A 136 -15.18 -11.51 20.08
C GLU A 136 -14.36 -10.24 20.02
N THR A 137 -13.07 -10.36 20.38
CA THR A 137 -12.11 -9.26 20.29
C THR A 137 -11.30 -9.39 18.99
N LEU A 138 -10.77 -8.29 18.49
CA LEU A 138 -9.86 -8.34 17.34
C LEU A 138 -8.58 -9.11 17.68
N GLU A 139 -8.14 -9.07 18.93
CA GLU A 139 -6.98 -9.84 19.39
C GLU A 139 -7.18 -11.34 19.16
N ASP A 140 -8.37 -11.87 19.46
CA ASP A 140 -8.70 -13.29 19.26
C ASP A 140 -8.69 -13.69 17.78
N LEU A 141 -8.99 -12.74 16.89
CA LEU A 141 -9.04 -12.96 15.44
C LEU A 141 -7.69 -12.76 14.75
N THR A 142 -6.75 -12.09 15.42
CA THR A 142 -5.49 -11.65 14.82
C THR A 142 -4.43 -12.76 14.85
N VAL A 143 -3.86 -13.04 13.68
CA VAL A 143 -2.69 -13.92 13.54
C VAL A 143 -1.45 -13.07 13.74
N THR A 144 -0.73 -13.26 14.85
CA THR A 144 0.45 -12.46 15.21
C THR A 144 1.75 -13.00 14.61
N SER A 145 1.75 -14.24 14.11
CA SER A 145 2.90 -14.87 13.45
C SER A 145 2.99 -14.56 11.95
N TYR A 146 2.20 -13.60 11.46
CA TYR A 146 2.17 -13.24 10.05
C TYR A 146 3.53 -12.68 9.59
N PRO A 147 4.05 -13.12 8.41
CA PRO A 147 5.35 -12.67 7.92
C PRO A 147 5.36 -11.20 7.54
N TYR A 148 6.52 -10.57 7.64
CA TYR A 148 6.73 -9.17 7.26
C TYR A 148 8.17 -8.96 6.80
N VAL A 149 8.42 -7.83 6.15
CA VAL A 149 9.76 -7.39 5.77
C VAL A 149 9.99 -5.94 6.21
N TYR A 150 11.26 -5.56 6.36
CA TYR A 150 11.63 -4.17 6.62
C TYR A 150 11.91 -3.45 5.30
N ALA A 151 11.44 -2.20 5.18
CA ALA A 151 11.50 -1.43 3.94
C ALA A 151 12.90 -1.26 3.37
N GLU A 152 13.92 -1.19 4.22
CA GLU A 152 15.32 -1.01 3.81
C GLU A 152 16.02 -2.33 3.44
N GLU A 153 15.35 -3.48 3.57
CA GLU A 153 15.95 -4.76 3.17
C GLU A 153 16.17 -4.83 1.65
N PRO A 154 17.29 -5.44 1.21
CA PRO A 154 17.54 -5.65 -0.21
C PRO A 154 16.48 -6.55 -0.85
N ILE A 155 16.02 -6.18 -2.04
CA ILE A 155 14.96 -6.91 -2.77
C ILE A 155 15.33 -8.39 -2.95
N ASN A 156 16.57 -8.69 -3.32
CA ASN A 156 17.01 -10.06 -3.55
C ASN A 156 16.90 -10.95 -2.30
N GLU A 157 17.23 -10.42 -1.14
CA GLU A 157 17.11 -11.13 0.14
C GLU A 157 15.65 -11.36 0.52
N CYS A 158 14.80 -10.35 0.32
CA CYS A 158 13.36 -10.47 0.56
C CYS A 158 12.70 -11.53 -0.32
N ILE A 159 13.05 -11.58 -1.59
CA ILE A 159 12.50 -12.57 -2.54
C ILE A 159 12.84 -13.98 -2.08
N GLU A 160 14.07 -14.22 -1.62
CA GLU A 160 14.48 -15.53 -1.12
C GLU A 160 13.68 -15.92 0.14
N GLU A 161 13.53 -15.00 1.08
CA GLU A 161 12.75 -15.24 2.31
C GLU A 161 11.27 -15.50 2.03
N LEU A 162 10.69 -14.78 1.05
CA LEU A 162 9.25 -14.85 0.76
C LEU A 162 8.84 -16.04 -0.11
N LYS A 163 9.78 -16.74 -0.72
CA LYS A 163 9.47 -17.92 -1.55
C LYS A 163 8.70 -19.03 -0.80
N ASP A 164 8.95 -19.14 0.50
CA ASP A 164 8.37 -20.19 1.33
C ASP A 164 7.00 -19.79 1.90
N TYR A 165 6.54 -18.57 1.66
CA TYR A 165 5.26 -18.06 2.17
C TYR A 165 4.18 -18.10 1.09
N SER A 166 2.96 -18.45 1.51
CA SER A 166 1.79 -18.57 0.62
C SER A 166 0.90 -17.32 0.63
N GLU A 167 1.22 -16.32 1.43
CA GLU A 167 0.44 -15.11 1.60
C GLU A 167 0.52 -14.21 0.35
N ASP A 168 -0.63 -13.66 -0.07
CA ASP A 168 -0.73 -12.79 -1.24
C ASP A 168 -0.19 -11.37 -0.98
N SER A 169 -0.17 -10.95 0.27
CA SER A 169 0.30 -9.62 0.69
C SER A 169 1.21 -9.74 1.89
N ILE A 170 2.37 -9.12 1.82
CA ILE A 170 3.36 -9.12 2.90
C ILE A 170 3.55 -7.68 3.41
N PRO A 171 3.34 -7.42 4.71
CA PRO A 171 3.57 -6.10 5.29
C PRO A 171 5.01 -5.64 5.19
N VAL A 172 5.16 -4.34 4.90
CA VAL A 172 6.46 -3.65 4.87
C VAL A 172 6.51 -2.68 6.04
N LEU A 173 7.51 -2.82 6.88
CA LEU A 173 7.67 -2.05 8.10
C LEU A 173 8.87 -1.10 8.02
N ASP A 174 8.81 0.01 8.75
CA ASP A 174 9.99 0.83 9.00
C ASP A 174 10.84 0.25 10.14
N ASN A 175 11.95 0.90 10.48
CA ASN A 175 12.86 0.43 11.53
C ASN A 175 12.26 0.50 12.94
N ASP A 176 11.16 1.21 13.12
CA ASP A 176 10.40 1.27 14.37
C ASP A 176 9.20 0.31 14.38
N ASN A 177 9.14 -0.62 13.43
CA ASN A 177 8.07 -1.61 13.26
C ASN A 177 6.70 -0.99 12.88
N ARG A 178 6.68 0.22 12.37
CA ARG A 178 5.45 0.83 11.85
C ARG A 178 5.12 0.26 10.48
N LEU A 179 3.85 0.02 10.25
CA LEU A 179 3.36 -0.48 8.97
C LEU A 179 3.32 0.65 7.95
N LEU A 180 4.07 0.50 6.86
CA LEU A 180 4.14 1.50 5.78
C LEU A 180 3.25 1.15 4.59
N GLY A 181 3.18 -0.11 4.24
CA GLY A 181 2.45 -0.62 3.10
C GLY A 181 2.62 -2.12 2.99
N VAL A 182 2.37 -2.67 1.79
CA VAL A 182 2.50 -4.11 1.54
C VAL A 182 3.19 -4.38 0.21
N ILE A 183 3.77 -5.58 0.11
CA ILE A 183 4.22 -6.14 -1.16
C ILE A 183 3.17 -7.17 -1.58
N THR A 184 2.72 -7.09 -2.81
CA THR A 184 1.79 -8.06 -3.39
C THR A 184 2.51 -8.95 -4.39
N SER A 185 2.03 -10.18 -4.51
CA SER A 185 2.58 -11.14 -5.48
C SER A 185 2.21 -10.77 -6.92
#